data_6bece4e83b2023a6a3f72eb061d7293a
#
_entry.id   6bece4e83b2023a6a3f72eb061d7293a
#
_cell.length_a   1.000
_cell.length_b   1.000
_cell.length_c   1.000
_cell.angle_alpha   90.00
_cell.angle_beta   90.00
_cell.angle_gamma   90.00
#
_symmetry.space_group_name_H-M   'P 1'
#
loop_
_entity.id
_entity.type
_entity.pdbx_description
1 polymer ?
#
loop_
_entity_poly.entity_id
_entity_poly.type
_entity_poly.pdbx_seq_one_letter_code
_entity_poly.pdbx_strand_id
1 'polypeptide(L)'
;MTSTAIATARPTLLEGEALSEEVESISFRFGDLISNRRTFLTAAWTLRRQGIICLRETAPADLIASINSDVGRLLEEIESGEHARLASLAYLNLPDQRVLKGYNQFRDADRSVINYRVKRPDGRSGSDAGMIDIFHPERLSDSLNRNVQASLQESVIQRLLLLSSFNRMRVKCRNLYLNRGVQDTRSYHCDGRSLKFKSFLYLSDVQSLADGPYCFVPRSQRRRRLWWRNARFNKQNGLGPFEFSQLQGAEAIALFAKAGDMVLSSQRGAHCGHPQHPQARRAVLVNM
;
A
#
# COMPACT_ATOMS: atom_id res chain seq x y z
N MET A 1 15.70 34.32 1.94
CA MET A 1 15.25 33.65 3.17
C MET A 1 15.72 32.22 3.10
N THR A 2 16.75 31.86 3.86
CA THR A 2 17.29 30.50 3.94
C THR A 2 16.24 29.62 4.64
N SER A 3 15.61 28.73 3.88
CA SER A 3 14.72 27.70 4.44
C SER A 3 15.54 26.78 5.35
N THR A 4 15.48 26.99 6.64
CA THR A 4 16.06 26.05 7.61
C THR A 4 15.32 24.72 7.44
N ALA A 5 16.04 23.68 7.03
CA ALA A 5 15.47 22.36 6.85
C ALA A 5 14.84 21.90 8.19
N ILE A 6 13.54 21.60 8.17
CA ILE A 6 12.83 21.12 9.35
C ILE A 6 13.36 19.73 9.71
N ALA A 7 13.99 19.60 10.88
CA ALA A 7 14.53 18.33 11.34
C ALA A 7 13.38 17.34 11.66
N THR A 8 13.15 16.41 10.76
CA THR A 8 12.23 15.29 10.99
C THR A 8 13.00 14.11 11.58
N ALA A 9 12.41 13.44 12.55
CA ALA A 9 13.00 12.27 13.20
C ALA A 9 12.36 10.98 12.67
N ARG A 10 13.15 10.19 11.94
CA ARG A 10 12.72 8.90 11.39
C ARG A 10 12.75 7.80 12.47
N PRO A 11 11.99 6.71 12.32
CA PRO A 11 12.14 5.53 13.15
C PRO A 11 13.41 4.79 12.77
N THR A 12 13.91 3.97 13.68
CA THR A 12 14.96 2.98 13.37
C THR A 12 14.31 1.84 12.58
N LEU A 13 14.86 1.51 11.41
CA LEU A 13 14.42 0.34 10.67
C LEU A 13 15.09 -0.89 11.33
N LEU A 14 14.29 -1.88 11.69
CA LEU A 14 14.82 -3.16 12.19
C LEU A 14 15.52 -3.90 11.06
N GLU A 15 16.61 -4.60 11.40
CA GLU A 15 17.44 -5.37 10.48
C GLU A 15 17.77 -6.75 11.06
N GLY A 16 18.26 -7.66 10.23
CA GLY A 16 18.74 -8.97 10.61
C GLY A 16 17.71 -9.79 11.39
N GLU A 17 18.15 -10.38 12.50
CA GLU A 17 17.34 -11.27 13.34
C GLU A 17 16.14 -10.55 13.96
N ALA A 18 16.31 -9.32 14.47
CA ALA A 18 15.23 -8.54 15.07
C ALA A 18 14.09 -8.24 14.07
N LEU A 19 14.43 -7.95 12.81
CA LEU A 19 13.42 -7.80 11.75
C LEU A 19 12.72 -9.13 11.48
N SER A 20 13.47 -10.22 11.39
CA SER A 20 12.92 -11.56 11.11
C SER A 20 11.94 -12.00 12.19
N GLU A 21 12.30 -11.84 13.45
CA GLU A 21 11.44 -12.17 14.60
C GLU A 21 10.14 -11.34 14.62
N GLU A 22 10.24 -10.02 14.41
CA GLU A 22 9.05 -9.15 14.43
C GLU A 22 8.14 -9.48 13.23
N VAL A 23 8.68 -9.72 12.03
CA VAL A 23 7.91 -10.09 10.85
C VAL A 23 7.27 -11.48 11.02
N GLU A 24 7.97 -12.45 11.59
CA GLU A 24 7.41 -13.79 11.87
C GLU A 24 6.26 -13.69 12.87
N SER A 25 6.39 -12.86 13.91
CA SER A 25 5.36 -12.67 14.94
C SER A 25 4.02 -12.16 14.40
N ILE A 26 4.02 -11.53 13.22
CA ILE A 26 2.83 -11.01 12.54
C ILE A 26 2.46 -11.80 11.28
N SER A 27 3.18 -12.90 10.97
CA SER A 27 2.98 -13.72 9.78
C SER A 27 2.12 -14.95 10.08
N PHE A 28 1.22 -15.26 9.14
CA PHE A 28 0.32 -16.41 9.22
C PHE A 28 0.21 -17.05 7.84
N ARG A 29 0.29 -18.39 7.74
CA ARG A 29 -0.06 -19.10 6.50
C ARG A 29 -1.56 -19.00 6.27
N PHE A 30 -1.97 -18.62 5.08
CA PHE A 30 -3.38 -18.40 4.77
C PHE A 30 -4.21 -19.70 4.90
N GLY A 31 -3.64 -20.84 4.49
CA GLY A 31 -4.26 -22.15 4.67
C GLY A 31 -4.57 -22.47 6.14
N ASP A 32 -3.64 -22.19 7.05
CA ASP A 32 -3.85 -22.40 8.49
C ASP A 32 -4.89 -21.43 9.05
N LEU A 33 -4.93 -20.20 8.53
CA LEU A 33 -5.92 -19.20 8.94
C LEU A 33 -7.35 -19.64 8.64
N ILE A 34 -7.61 -20.26 7.50
CA ILE A 34 -8.95 -20.71 7.12
C ILE A 34 -9.36 -22.04 7.74
N SER A 35 -8.40 -22.92 8.01
CA SER A 35 -8.65 -24.27 8.55
C SER A 35 -8.68 -24.33 10.09
N ASN A 36 -8.04 -23.36 10.78
CA ASN A 36 -7.88 -23.37 12.22
C ASN A 36 -8.43 -22.10 12.88
N ARG A 37 -9.53 -22.27 13.64
CA ARG A 37 -10.19 -21.16 14.35
C ARG A 37 -9.26 -20.43 15.33
N ARG A 38 -8.36 -21.13 16.00
CA ARG A 38 -7.41 -20.53 16.94
C ARG A 38 -6.43 -19.61 16.20
N THR A 39 -5.87 -20.08 15.09
CA THR A 39 -5.00 -19.27 14.22
C THR A 39 -5.73 -18.02 13.71
N PHE A 40 -6.99 -18.17 13.29
CA PHE A 40 -7.81 -17.05 12.84
C PHE A 40 -8.00 -15.98 13.92
N LEU A 41 -8.34 -16.38 15.14
CA LEU A 41 -8.51 -15.47 16.27
C LEU A 41 -7.18 -14.81 16.68
N THR A 42 -6.08 -15.56 16.65
CA THR A 42 -4.74 -15.03 16.92
C THR A 42 -4.36 -13.97 15.89
N ALA A 43 -4.59 -14.21 14.60
CA ALA A 43 -4.34 -13.24 13.54
C ALA A 43 -5.18 -11.97 13.70
N ALA A 44 -6.47 -12.11 14.03
CA ALA A 44 -7.35 -10.96 14.29
C ALA A 44 -6.86 -10.13 15.50
N TRP A 45 -6.42 -10.79 16.56
CA TRP A 45 -5.86 -10.15 17.74
C TRP A 45 -4.52 -9.46 17.44
N THR A 46 -3.63 -10.12 16.68
CA THR A 46 -2.36 -9.57 16.23
C THR A 46 -2.60 -8.31 15.38
N LEU A 47 -3.50 -8.37 14.39
CA LEU A 47 -3.87 -7.20 13.58
C LEU A 47 -4.39 -6.06 14.46
N ARG A 48 -5.25 -6.35 15.43
CA ARG A 48 -5.75 -5.35 16.38
C ARG A 48 -4.63 -4.71 17.19
N ARG A 49 -3.68 -5.50 17.66
CA ARG A 49 -2.60 -5.07 18.55
C ARG A 49 -1.48 -4.38 17.79
N GLN A 50 -0.96 -5.02 16.74
CA GLN A 50 0.18 -4.55 15.96
C GLN A 50 -0.22 -3.52 14.88
N GLY A 51 -1.45 -3.61 14.37
CA GLY A 51 -1.95 -2.77 13.26
C GLY A 51 -1.61 -3.31 11.89
N ILE A 52 -0.91 -4.45 11.83
CA ILE A 52 -0.45 -5.08 10.60
C ILE A 52 -0.31 -6.58 10.80
N ILE A 53 -0.59 -7.35 9.75
CA ILE A 53 -0.26 -8.78 9.62
C ILE A 53 0.16 -9.09 8.19
N CYS A 54 0.94 -10.17 8.04
CA CYS A 54 1.29 -10.76 6.76
C CYS A 54 0.60 -12.13 6.62
N LEU A 55 -0.16 -12.31 5.56
CA LEU A 55 -0.81 -13.55 5.19
C LEU A 55 -0.02 -14.21 4.06
N ARG A 56 0.70 -15.26 4.40
CA ARG A 56 1.56 -15.98 3.44
C ARG A 56 0.71 -16.90 2.57
N GLU A 57 1.07 -17.01 1.29
CA GLU A 57 0.44 -17.93 0.34
C GLU A 57 -1.09 -17.67 0.20
N THR A 58 -1.51 -16.41 0.15
CA THR A 58 -2.92 -16.03 0.06
C THR A 58 -3.52 -16.33 -1.31
N ALA A 59 -2.74 -16.14 -2.37
CA ALA A 59 -3.13 -16.43 -3.74
C ALA A 59 -2.17 -17.45 -4.36
N PRO A 60 -2.68 -18.44 -5.11
CA PRO A 60 -1.85 -19.46 -5.75
C PRO A 60 -1.06 -18.87 -6.93
N ALA A 61 0.06 -19.51 -7.26
CA ALA A 61 1.02 -19.02 -8.24
C ALA A 61 0.44 -18.87 -9.67
N ASP A 62 -0.44 -19.80 -10.07
CA ASP A 62 -1.12 -19.76 -11.36
C ASP A 62 -2.07 -18.55 -11.50
N LEU A 63 -2.78 -18.20 -10.43
CA LEU A 63 -3.61 -17.00 -10.40
C LEU A 63 -2.75 -15.73 -10.46
N ILE A 64 -1.64 -15.68 -9.74
CA ILE A 64 -0.69 -14.56 -9.81
C ILE A 64 -0.10 -14.43 -11.21
N ALA A 65 0.29 -15.55 -11.84
CA ALA A 65 0.79 -15.55 -13.22
C ALA A 65 -0.26 -15.03 -14.23
N SER A 66 -1.53 -15.42 -14.05
CA SER A 66 -2.63 -14.93 -14.88
C SER A 66 -2.85 -13.41 -14.72
N ILE A 67 -2.83 -12.90 -13.49
CA ILE A 67 -2.93 -11.45 -13.22
C ILE A 67 -1.75 -10.72 -13.85
N ASN A 68 -0.53 -11.23 -13.67
CA ASN A 68 0.67 -10.61 -14.23
C ASN A 68 0.66 -10.60 -15.78
N SER A 69 0.10 -11.62 -16.41
CA SER A 69 -0.10 -11.63 -17.87
C SER A 69 -1.06 -10.52 -18.32
N ASP A 70 -2.19 -10.35 -17.61
CA ASP A 70 -3.13 -9.26 -17.90
C ASP A 70 -2.47 -7.88 -17.68
N VAL A 71 -1.70 -7.73 -16.61
CA VAL A 71 -0.96 -6.50 -16.27
C VAL A 71 0.13 -6.21 -17.30
N GLY A 72 0.85 -7.23 -17.77
CA GLY A 72 1.87 -7.10 -18.82
C GLY A 72 1.28 -6.52 -20.10
N ARG A 73 0.19 -7.11 -20.59
CA ARG A 73 -0.53 -6.60 -21.79
C ARG A 73 -1.02 -5.16 -21.61
N LEU A 74 -1.54 -4.84 -20.42
CA LEU A 74 -1.96 -3.49 -20.10
C LEU A 74 -0.79 -2.50 -20.15
N LEU A 75 0.37 -2.88 -19.60
CA LEU A 75 1.58 -2.04 -19.65
C LEU A 75 2.10 -1.85 -21.08
N GLU A 76 2.13 -2.90 -21.89
CA GLU A 76 2.51 -2.81 -23.30
C GLU A 76 1.61 -1.82 -24.05
N GLU A 77 0.30 -1.88 -23.83
CA GLU A 77 -0.66 -0.95 -24.44
C GLU A 77 -0.46 0.50 -23.93
N ILE A 78 -0.19 0.67 -22.65
CA ILE A 78 0.12 2.00 -22.07
C ILE A 78 1.41 2.58 -22.67
N GLU A 79 2.42 1.74 -22.92
CA GLU A 79 3.75 2.15 -23.39
C GLU A 79 3.83 2.32 -24.91
N SER A 80 2.99 1.61 -25.65
CA SER A 80 2.93 1.74 -27.13
C SER A 80 2.45 3.11 -27.59
N GLY A 81 1.75 3.86 -26.74
CA GLY A 81 1.10 5.11 -27.10
C GLY A 81 -0.23 4.92 -27.86
N GLU A 82 -0.64 3.70 -28.11
CA GLU A 82 -1.91 3.37 -28.78
C GLU A 82 -3.04 3.31 -27.73
N HIS A 83 -3.49 4.45 -27.25
CA HIS A 83 -4.40 4.53 -26.13
C HIS A 83 -5.90 4.48 -26.51
N ALA A 84 -6.26 4.24 -27.78
CA ALA A 84 -7.66 4.33 -28.22
C ALA A 84 -8.61 3.41 -27.42
N ARG A 85 -8.22 2.13 -27.23
CA ARG A 85 -9.00 1.19 -26.43
C ARG A 85 -9.03 1.62 -24.94
N LEU A 86 -7.90 1.96 -24.37
CA LEU A 86 -7.81 2.36 -22.97
C LEU A 86 -8.61 3.63 -22.71
N ALA A 87 -8.58 4.62 -23.61
CA ALA A 87 -9.33 5.86 -23.49
C ALA A 87 -10.87 5.64 -23.47
N SER A 88 -11.36 4.55 -24.06
CA SER A 88 -12.77 4.17 -23.99
C SER A 88 -13.16 3.54 -22.62
N LEU A 89 -12.20 2.94 -21.91
CA LEU A 89 -12.41 2.21 -20.65
C LEU A 89 -11.94 2.96 -19.40
N ALA A 90 -11.00 3.90 -19.57
CA ALA A 90 -10.34 4.56 -18.48
C ALA A 90 -10.08 6.04 -18.74
N TYR A 91 -9.99 6.82 -17.66
CA TYR A 91 -9.37 8.15 -17.70
C TYR A 91 -7.86 8.00 -17.66
N LEU A 92 -7.17 8.57 -18.66
CA LEU A 92 -5.72 8.58 -18.76
C LEU A 92 -5.17 9.86 -18.12
N ASN A 93 -4.86 9.81 -16.83
CA ASN A 93 -4.31 10.96 -16.12
C ASN A 93 -2.79 11.01 -16.31
N LEU A 94 -2.35 11.32 -17.53
CA LEU A 94 -0.95 11.42 -17.95
C LEU A 94 -0.30 12.71 -17.44
N PRO A 95 1.06 12.81 -17.45
CA PRO A 95 1.78 13.98 -16.97
C PRO A 95 1.38 15.29 -17.64
N ASP A 96 1.11 15.25 -18.93
CA ASP A 96 0.75 16.38 -19.81
C ASP A 96 -0.77 16.59 -19.92
N GLN A 97 -1.57 15.59 -19.57
CA GLN A 97 -3.02 15.60 -19.71
C GLN A 97 -3.70 15.23 -18.38
N ARG A 98 -3.84 16.19 -17.47
CA ARG A 98 -4.49 15.95 -16.17
C ARG A 98 -6.01 16.04 -16.30
N VAL A 99 -6.67 14.87 -16.48
CA VAL A 99 -8.13 14.78 -16.58
C VAL A 99 -8.79 14.88 -15.19
N LEU A 100 -8.19 14.26 -14.20
CA LEU A 100 -8.66 14.24 -12.82
C LEU A 100 -7.61 14.79 -11.85
N LYS A 101 -8.08 15.41 -10.74
CA LYS A 101 -7.21 16.19 -9.83
C LYS A 101 -7.32 15.77 -8.39
N GLY A 102 -6.99 14.61 -8.00
CA GLY A 102 -6.95 14.23 -6.60
C GLY A 102 -7.62 12.93 -6.30
N TYR A 103 -7.20 12.36 -5.17
CA TYR A 103 -7.54 11.00 -4.79
C TYR A 103 -9.05 10.69 -4.80
N ASN A 104 -9.87 11.63 -4.31
CA ASN A 104 -11.32 11.39 -4.27
C ASN A 104 -11.92 11.24 -5.67
N GLN A 105 -11.46 12.04 -6.64
CA GLN A 105 -11.91 11.93 -8.04
C GLN A 105 -11.46 10.61 -8.66
N PHE A 106 -10.24 10.12 -8.37
CA PHE A 106 -9.76 8.84 -8.85
C PHE A 106 -10.56 7.67 -8.25
N ARG A 107 -10.76 7.71 -6.92
CA ARG A 107 -11.49 6.68 -6.19
C ARG A 107 -12.96 6.56 -6.62
N ASP A 108 -13.63 7.67 -6.81
CA ASP A 108 -15.07 7.75 -7.05
C ASP A 108 -15.39 7.85 -8.55
N ALA A 109 -14.38 7.65 -9.44
CA ALA A 109 -14.56 7.68 -10.88
C ALA A 109 -15.51 6.57 -11.37
N ASP A 110 -16.29 6.89 -12.38
CA ASP A 110 -17.22 5.96 -13.06
C ASP A 110 -16.52 4.95 -13.96
N ARG A 111 -15.28 5.23 -14.36
CA ARG A 111 -14.39 4.38 -15.16
C ARG A 111 -13.13 4.03 -14.38
N SER A 112 -12.31 3.16 -14.95
CA SER A 112 -10.93 2.99 -14.49
C SER A 112 -10.15 4.31 -14.62
N VAL A 113 -9.12 4.49 -13.80
CA VAL A 113 -8.19 5.63 -13.92
C VAL A 113 -6.77 5.11 -13.99
N ILE A 114 -6.05 5.45 -15.04
CA ILE A 114 -4.63 5.16 -15.18
C ILE A 114 -3.89 6.46 -14.88
N ASN A 115 -3.30 6.55 -13.68
CA ASN A 115 -2.69 7.76 -13.17
C ASN A 115 -1.18 7.62 -13.06
N TYR A 116 -0.45 8.41 -13.82
CA TYR A 116 1.00 8.51 -13.72
C TYR A 116 1.39 9.50 -12.65
N ARG A 117 2.22 9.06 -11.70
CA ARG A 117 2.80 9.93 -10.72
C ARG A 117 4.06 10.59 -11.24
N VAL A 118 4.09 11.91 -11.16
CA VAL A 118 5.22 12.74 -11.57
C VAL A 118 5.75 13.52 -10.38
N LYS A 119 6.97 14.04 -10.50
CA LYS A 119 7.55 14.95 -9.50
C LYS A 119 6.62 16.12 -9.25
N ARG A 120 6.52 16.55 -8.01
CA ARG A 120 5.70 17.69 -7.64
C ARG A 120 6.24 18.96 -8.26
N PRO A 121 5.38 19.84 -8.81
CA PRO A 121 5.81 21.13 -9.39
C PRO A 121 6.48 22.05 -8.37
N ASP A 122 6.10 21.93 -7.08
CA ASP A 122 6.65 22.72 -5.98
C ASP A 122 7.99 22.23 -5.44
N GLY A 123 8.57 21.19 -6.06
CA GLY A 123 9.85 20.58 -5.68
C GLY A 123 9.85 19.82 -4.35
N ARG A 124 8.70 19.69 -3.68
CA ARG A 124 8.59 18.93 -2.42
C ARG A 124 8.73 17.43 -2.69
N SER A 125 9.43 16.76 -1.80
CA SER A 125 9.58 15.30 -1.84
C SER A 125 8.26 14.56 -1.56
N GLY A 126 8.24 13.26 -1.87
CA GLY A 126 7.10 12.38 -1.63
C GLY A 126 6.06 12.43 -2.74
N SER A 127 6.52 12.57 -3.98
CA SER A 127 5.68 12.54 -5.17
C SER A 127 5.28 11.12 -5.57
N ASP A 128 6.05 10.10 -5.15
CA ASP A 128 6.02 8.73 -5.67
C ASP A 128 6.19 8.67 -7.20
N ALA A 129 6.96 9.61 -7.78
CA ALA A 129 7.24 9.66 -9.22
C ALA A 129 7.84 8.34 -9.71
N GLY A 130 7.34 7.82 -10.83
CA GLY A 130 7.66 6.49 -11.36
C GLY A 130 6.62 5.43 -10.99
N MET A 131 5.60 5.76 -10.21
CA MET A 131 4.48 4.89 -9.91
C MET A 131 3.34 5.14 -10.90
N ILE A 132 2.74 4.06 -11.39
CA ILE A 132 1.46 4.08 -12.10
C ILE A 132 0.40 3.53 -11.16
N ASP A 133 -0.55 4.39 -10.78
CA ASP A 133 -1.74 3.98 -10.03
C ASP A 133 -2.87 3.64 -11.01
N ILE A 134 -3.40 2.44 -10.95
CA ILE A 134 -4.57 2.07 -11.75
C ILE A 134 -5.74 1.82 -10.80
N PHE A 135 -6.64 2.79 -10.74
CA PHE A 135 -7.87 2.70 -9.95
C PHE A 135 -8.91 1.88 -10.72
N HIS A 136 -9.63 1.01 -10.01
CA HIS A 136 -10.64 0.11 -10.57
C HIS A 136 -10.11 -0.77 -11.71
N PRO A 137 -8.95 -1.48 -11.51
CA PRO A 137 -8.36 -2.31 -12.56
C PRO A 137 -9.32 -3.41 -13.05
N GLU A 138 -10.27 -3.84 -12.22
CA GLU A 138 -11.29 -4.83 -12.55
C GLU A 138 -12.23 -4.39 -13.69
N ARG A 139 -12.24 -3.12 -14.07
CA ARG A 139 -13.08 -2.60 -15.16
C ARG A 139 -12.38 -2.58 -16.51
N LEU A 140 -11.10 -2.91 -16.58
CA LEU A 140 -10.31 -2.83 -17.81
C LEU A 140 -10.49 -4.05 -18.71
N SER A 141 -10.81 -5.21 -18.14
CA SER A 141 -11.14 -6.42 -18.89
C SER A 141 -11.87 -7.44 -18.02
N ASP A 142 -12.65 -8.33 -18.64
CA ASP A 142 -13.34 -9.43 -17.94
C ASP A 142 -12.35 -10.42 -17.31
N SER A 143 -11.21 -10.67 -17.97
CA SER A 143 -10.15 -11.52 -17.42
C SER A 143 -9.60 -10.94 -16.13
N LEU A 144 -9.19 -9.68 -16.17
CA LEU A 144 -8.64 -9.00 -15.00
C LEU A 144 -9.69 -8.92 -13.88
N ASN A 145 -10.96 -8.67 -14.19
CA ASN A 145 -12.02 -8.69 -13.20
C ASN A 145 -12.14 -10.05 -12.50
N ARG A 146 -12.25 -11.15 -13.25
CA ARG A 146 -12.33 -12.50 -12.65
C ARG A 146 -11.12 -12.82 -11.79
N ASN A 147 -9.92 -12.55 -12.29
CA ASN A 147 -8.67 -12.84 -11.58
C ASN A 147 -8.52 -12.00 -10.31
N VAL A 148 -8.85 -10.71 -10.38
CA VAL A 148 -8.85 -9.83 -9.21
C VAL A 148 -9.87 -10.30 -8.17
N GLN A 149 -11.09 -10.63 -8.55
CA GLN A 149 -12.11 -11.15 -7.63
C GLN A 149 -11.67 -12.46 -6.96
N ALA A 150 -11.11 -13.39 -7.71
CA ALA A 150 -10.62 -14.66 -7.19
C ALA A 150 -9.47 -14.49 -6.17
N SER A 151 -8.60 -13.49 -6.38
CA SER A 151 -7.41 -13.27 -5.54
C SER A 151 -7.67 -12.59 -4.20
N LEU A 152 -8.80 -11.89 -4.04
CA LEU A 152 -9.03 -10.97 -2.92
C LEU A 152 -9.37 -11.64 -1.60
N GLN A 153 -9.86 -12.90 -1.61
CA GLN A 153 -10.30 -13.61 -0.41
C GLN A 153 -11.21 -12.75 0.49
N GLU A 154 -12.09 -11.97 -0.15
CA GLU A 154 -12.80 -10.84 0.48
C GLU A 154 -13.60 -11.25 1.71
N SER A 155 -14.29 -12.39 1.67
CA SER A 155 -15.09 -12.89 2.80
C SER A 155 -14.25 -13.19 4.03
N VAL A 156 -13.07 -13.79 3.85
CA VAL A 156 -12.13 -14.13 4.94
C VAL A 156 -11.55 -12.85 5.53
N ILE A 157 -11.11 -11.92 4.66
CA ILE A 157 -10.55 -10.64 5.07
C ILE A 157 -11.58 -9.77 5.81
N GLN A 158 -12.81 -9.69 5.34
CA GLN A 158 -13.88 -8.95 6.02
C GLN A 158 -14.19 -9.50 7.42
N ARG A 159 -14.22 -10.84 7.58
CA ARG A 159 -14.39 -11.47 8.89
C ARG A 159 -13.22 -11.17 9.82
N LEU A 160 -12.00 -11.22 9.30
CA LEU A 160 -10.79 -10.89 10.06
C LEU A 160 -10.81 -9.43 10.52
N LEU A 161 -11.17 -8.50 9.63
CA LEU A 161 -11.32 -7.08 9.95
C LEU A 161 -12.44 -6.83 10.97
N LEU A 162 -13.57 -7.54 10.85
CA LEU A 162 -14.66 -7.43 11.82
C LEU A 162 -14.20 -7.81 13.23
N LEU A 163 -13.50 -8.93 13.39
CA LEU A 163 -13.01 -9.38 14.69
C LEU A 163 -11.89 -8.47 15.24
N SER A 164 -11.02 -7.97 14.38
CA SER A 164 -9.91 -7.11 14.81
C SER A 164 -10.36 -5.70 15.20
N SER A 165 -11.38 -5.17 14.53
CA SER A 165 -11.80 -3.77 14.67
C SER A 165 -13.17 -3.59 15.33
N PHE A 166 -13.99 -4.65 15.43
CA PHE A 166 -15.42 -4.64 15.79
C PHE A 166 -16.28 -3.77 14.87
N ASN A 167 -15.80 -3.53 13.64
CA ASN A 167 -16.52 -2.77 12.63
C ASN A 167 -16.60 -3.57 11.33
N ARG A 168 -17.77 -3.54 10.69
CA ARG A 168 -17.90 -4.04 9.32
C ARG A 168 -17.18 -3.11 8.37
N MET A 169 -16.25 -3.65 7.61
CA MET A 169 -15.52 -2.94 6.57
C MET A 169 -16.08 -3.30 5.19
N ARG A 170 -16.05 -2.34 4.27
CA ARG A 170 -16.40 -2.56 2.87
C ARG A 170 -15.26 -2.06 2.00
N VAL A 171 -14.95 -2.78 0.94
CA VAL A 171 -14.02 -2.31 -0.08
C VAL A 171 -14.67 -1.12 -0.78
N LYS A 172 -13.97 0.01 -0.80
CA LYS A 172 -14.42 1.23 -1.48
C LYS A 172 -13.78 1.40 -2.85
N CYS A 173 -12.57 0.91 -2.99
CA CYS A 173 -11.79 1.04 -4.20
C CYS A 173 -10.75 -0.06 -4.27
N ARG A 174 -10.48 -0.53 -5.48
CA ARG A 174 -9.35 -1.40 -5.80
C ARG A 174 -8.32 -0.61 -6.59
N ASN A 175 -7.07 -0.85 -6.31
CA ASN A 175 -5.95 -0.18 -6.96
C ASN A 175 -4.89 -1.20 -7.35
N LEU A 176 -4.31 -1.01 -8.51
CA LEU A 176 -3.09 -1.70 -8.91
C LEU A 176 -1.94 -0.69 -8.90
N TYR A 177 -0.95 -0.92 -8.05
CA TYR A 177 0.26 -0.12 -7.96
C TYR A 177 1.37 -0.76 -8.77
N LEU A 178 1.85 -0.07 -9.79
CA LEU A 178 2.98 -0.47 -10.60
C LEU A 178 4.12 0.50 -10.34
N ASN A 179 5.05 0.10 -9.50
CA ASN A 179 6.20 0.93 -9.12
C ASN A 179 7.39 0.62 -10.03
N ARG A 180 8.02 1.66 -10.57
CA ARG A 180 9.12 1.57 -11.52
C ARG A 180 10.25 2.52 -11.09
N GLY A 181 11.15 2.02 -10.24
CA GLY A 181 12.27 2.80 -9.73
C GLY A 181 11.85 4.03 -8.92
N VAL A 182 10.81 3.90 -8.10
CA VAL A 182 10.29 4.99 -7.27
C VAL A 182 11.27 5.34 -6.17
N GLN A 183 11.98 6.45 -6.32
CA GLN A 183 12.98 6.94 -5.35
C GLN A 183 12.42 7.99 -4.40
N ASP A 184 11.55 8.88 -4.90
CA ASP A 184 10.97 9.98 -4.13
C ASP A 184 9.68 9.55 -3.43
N THR A 185 9.80 8.66 -2.44
CA THR A 185 8.68 8.15 -1.67
C THR A 185 8.22 9.15 -0.61
N ARG A 186 6.91 9.12 -0.31
CA ARG A 186 6.36 9.88 0.80
C ARG A 186 6.94 9.37 2.13
N SER A 187 7.33 10.31 3.00
CA SER A 187 7.79 10.00 4.36
C SER A 187 6.72 9.28 5.19
N TYR A 188 7.07 8.81 6.39
CA TYR A 188 6.10 8.16 7.28
C TYR A 188 4.87 9.02 7.51
N HIS A 189 3.71 8.45 7.27
CA HIS A 189 2.41 9.12 7.35
C HIS A 189 1.32 8.13 7.76
N CYS A 190 0.12 8.64 7.97
CA CYS A 190 -1.11 7.84 7.98
C CYS A 190 -2.08 8.41 6.94
N ASP A 191 -3.03 7.58 6.50
CA ASP A 191 -4.04 8.01 5.53
C ASP A 191 -5.22 8.75 6.18
N GLY A 192 -5.14 9.03 7.47
CA GLY A 192 -6.15 9.76 8.20
C GLY A 192 -6.44 9.20 9.59
N ARG A 193 -7.32 9.88 10.32
CA ARG A 193 -7.70 9.50 11.70
C ARG A 193 -8.82 8.47 11.76
N SER A 194 -9.60 8.31 10.71
CA SER A 194 -10.66 7.30 10.63
C SER A 194 -10.08 5.89 10.57
N LEU A 195 -10.84 4.91 11.06
CA LEU A 195 -10.47 3.51 10.95
C LEU A 195 -10.56 3.08 9.50
N LYS A 196 -9.41 2.74 8.94
CA LYS A 196 -9.25 2.25 7.56
C LYS A 196 -8.19 1.16 7.54
N PHE A 197 -8.40 0.20 6.66
CA PHE A 197 -7.42 -0.85 6.36
C PHE A 197 -7.16 -0.89 4.86
N LYS A 198 -5.97 -1.32 4.50
CA LYS A 198 -5.64 -1.74 3.14
C LYS A 198 -5.15 -3.18 3.18
N SER A 199 -5.54 -3.95 2.19
CA SER A 199 -4.87 -5.21 1.88
C SER A 199 -4.01 -5.01 0.64
N PHE A 200 -2.78 -5.50 0.70
CA PHE A 200 -1.77 -5.41 -0.35
C PHE A 200 -1.43 -6.83 -0.77
N LEU A 201 -1.99 -7.30 -1.89
CA LEU A 201 -1.60 -8.58 -2.50
C LEU A 201 -0.41 -8.32 -3.42
N TYR A 202 0.71 -8.94 -3.10
CA TYR A 202 1.93 -8.81 -3.89
C TYR A 202 1.83 -9.66 -5.16
N LEU A 203 2.06 -9.04 -6.30
CA LEU A 203 2.10 -9.68 -7.61
C LEU A 203 3.53 -9.95 -8.08
N SER A 204 4.50 -9.36 -7.40
CA SER A 204 5.93 -9.58 -7.59
C SER A 204 6.62 -9.74 -6.23
N ASP A 205 7.76 -10.39 -6.22
CA ASP A 205 8.58 -10.54 -5.02
C ASP A 205 9.18 -9.20 -4.57
N VAL A 206 9.28 -9.06 -3.26
CA VAL A 206 10.00 -7.98 -2.57
C VAL A 206 10.94 -8.64 -1.59
N GLN A 207 12.23 -8.73 -1.93
CA GLN A 207 13.22 -9.54 -1.20
C GLN A 207 14.23 -8.69 -0.44
N SER A 208 14.34 -7.40 -0.80
CA SER A 208 15.32 -6.49 -0.23
C SER A 208 14.79 -5.06 -0.10
N LEU A 209 15.51 -4.20 0.58
CA LEU A 209 15.20 -2.77 0.64
C LEU A 209 15.24 -2.11 -0.75
N ALA A 210 16.07 -2.62 -1.66
CA ALA A 210 16.17 -2.12 -3.02
C ALA A 210 14.87 -2.29 -3.83
N ASP A 211 14.02 -3.25 -3.46
CA ASP A 211 12.71 -3.49 -4.10
C ASP A 211 11.63 -2.51 -3.62
N GLY A 212 11.92 -1.69 -2.63
CA GLY A 212 11.02 -0.70 -2.07
C GLY A 212 9.88 -1.30 -1.24
N PRO A 213 10.18 -2.03 -0.17
CA PRO A 213 9.17 -2.65 0.68
C PRO A 213 8.22 -1.63 1.31
N TYR A 214 7.05 -2.11 1.71
CA TYR A 214 6.17 -1.37 2.60
C TYR A 214 6.76 -1.36 4.01
N CYS A 215 6.96 -0.17 4.58
CA CYS A 215 7.48 0.01 5.92
C CYS A 215 6.35 0.44 6.87
N PHE A 216 6.33 -0.13 8.06
CA PHE A 216 5.31 0.13 9.07
C PHE A 216 5.92 0.21 10.47
N VAL A 217 5.40 1.11 11.31
CA VAL A 217 5.74 1.19 12.73
C VAL A 217 4.68 0.44 13.53
N PRO A 218 4.97 -0.78 14.04
CA PRO A 218 4.00 -1.58 14.79
C PRO A 218 3.41 -0.82 15.98
N ARG A 219 2.12 -1.04 16.25
CA ARG A 219 1.36 -0.42 17.36
C ARG A 219 1.13 1.08 17.23
N SER A 220 1.68 1.76 16.22
CA SER A 220 1.56 3.22 16.05
C SER A 220 0.11 3.69 15.89
N GLN A 221 -0.78 2.87 15.33
CA GLN A 221 -2.20 3.16 15.14
C GLN A 221 -2.96 3.39 16.47
N ARG A 222 -2.40 2.95 17.59
CA ARG A 222 -3.00 3.04 18.94
C ARG A 222 -2.29 4.02 19.87
N ARG A 223 -1.12 4.52 19.52
CA ARG A 223 -0.29 5.39 20.36
C ARG A 223 -0.79 6.83 20.32
N ARG A 224 -1.82 7.19 21.12
CA ARG A 224 -2.39 8.54 21.17
C ARG A 224 -1.33 9.62 21.44
N ARG A 225 -0.37 9.39 22.35
CA ARG A 225 0.72 10.36 22.65
C ARG A 225 1.60 10.61 21.41
N LEU A 226 1.90 9.58 20.63
CA LEU A 226 2.65 9.71 19.38
C LEU A 226 1.90 10.60 18.39
N TRP A 227 0.59 10.39 18.25
CA TRP A 227 -0.29 11.18 17.40
C TRP A 227 -0.31 12.66 17.80
N TRP A 228 -0.53 12.96 19.09
CA TRP A 228 -0.55 14.33 19.58
C TRP A 228 0.78 15.04 19.43
N ARG A 229 1.91 14.35 19.70
CA ARG A 229 3.25 14.89 19.50
C ARG A 229 3.45 15.31 18.03
N ASN A 230 3.13 14.41 17.09
CA ASN A 230 3.27 14.70 15.67
C ASN A 230 2.32 15.81 15.20
N ALA A 231 1.06 15.79 15.61
CA ALA A 231 0.09 16.82 15.23
C ALA A 231 0.52 18.22 15.69
N ARG A 232 1.06 18.33 16.94
CA ARG A 232 1.58 19.59 17.47
C ARG A 232 2.81 20.07 16.69
N PHE A 233 3.78 19.19 16.48
CA PHE A 233 4.99 19.50 15.73
C PHE A 233 4.66 19.93 14.30
N ASN A 234 3.82 19.18 13.60
CA ASN A 234 3.44 19.46 12.22
C ASN A 234 2.73 20.83 12.11
N LYS A 235 1.81 21.15 13.05
CA LYS A 235 1.14 22.46 13.08
C LYS A 235 2.13 23.60 13.26
N GLN A 236 3.13 23.45 14.13
CA GLN A 236 4.15 24.48 14.39
C GLN A 236 5.09 24.71 13.21
N ASN A 237 5.29 23.67 12.37
CA ASN A 237 6.24 23.68 11.25
C ASN A 237 5.58 23.71 9.85
N GLY A 238 4.26 23.92 9.76
CA GLY A 238 3.55 23.99 8.48
C GLY A 238 3.54 22.67 7.69
N LEU A 239 3.71 21.52 8.39
CA LEU A 239 3.68 20.20 7.78
C LEU A 239 2.27 19.65 7.69
N GLY A 240 2.06 18.64 6.82
CA GLY A 240 0.77 17.98 6.66
C GLY A 240 0.26 17.34 7.96
N PRO A 241 -1.07 17.39 8.24
CA PRO A 241 -1.64 16.93 9.52
C PRO A 241 -1.52 15.42 9.73
N PHE A 242 -1.20 14.66 8.72
CA PHE A 242 -1.10 13.20 8.73
C PHE A 242 0.34 12.69 8.63
N GLU A 243 1.33 13.58 8.58
CA GLU A 243 2.73 13.18 8.59
C GLU A 243 3.16 12.73 9.99
N PHE A 244 4.01 11.70 10.03
CA PHE A 244 4.68 11.26 11.25
C PHE A 244 6.14 11.76 11.22
N SER A 245 6.33 13.03 11.56
CA SER A 245 7.61 13.74 11.48
C SER A 245 8.49 13.54 12.73
N GLN A 246 7.94 12.96 13.79
CA GLN A 246 8.60 12.75 15.07
C GLN A 246 8.46 11.29 15.52
N LEU A 247 9.34 10.42 14.98
CA LEU A 247 9.35 8.97 15.26
C LEU A 247 10.62 8.50 15.98
N GLN A 248 11.40 9.41 16.57
CA GLN A 248 12.59 9.02 17.34
C GLN A 248 12.23 8.01 18.44
N GLY A 249 13.03 6.97 18.58
CA GLY A 249 12.80 5.89 19.55
C GLY A 249 11.64 4.95 19.17
N ALA A 250 11.10 5.06 17.96
CA ALA A 250 10.21 4.06 17.40
C ALA A 250 10.99 3.14 16.46
N GLU A 251 10.57 1.89 16.38
CA GLU A 251 11.08 0.87 15.48
C GLU A 251 10.10 0.65 14.35
N ALA A 252 10.62 0.50 13.13
CA ALA A 252 9.84 0.19 11.94
C ALA A 252 10.31 -1.13 11.34
N ILE A 253 9.37 -1.85 10.75
CA ILE A 253 9.63 -3.07 9.99
C ILE A 253 9.51 -2.79 8.50
N ALA A 254 10.42 -3.35 7.70
CA ALA A 254 10.29 -3.47 6.27
C ALA A 254 9.68 -4.83 5.94
N LEU A 255 8.58 -4.85 5.18
CA LEU A 255 7.90 -6.10 4.86
C LEU A 255 8.41 -6.68 3.55
N PHE A 256 9.16 -7.76 3.67
CA PHE A 256 9.52 -8.61 2.55
C PHE A 256 8.42 -9.63 2.31
N ALA A 257 8.02 -9.78 1.05
CA ALA A 257 6.89 -10.61 0.65
C ALA A 257 7.20 -11.30 -0.69
N LYS A 258 6.66 -12.50 -0.85
CA LYS A 258 6.66 -13.20 -2.14
C LYS A 258 5.38 -12.86 -2.92
N ALA A 259 5.42 -13.02 -4.21
CA ALA A 259 4.22 -13.00 -5.05
C ALA A 259 3.19 -14.02 -4.51
N GLY A 260 1.95 -13.58 -4.32
CA GLY A 260 0.90 -14.37 -3.66
C GLY A 260 0.73 -14.10 -2.16
N ASP A 261 1.67 -13.44 -1.50
CA ASP A 261 1.50 -12.98 -0.11
C ASP A 261 0.60 -11.74 -0.04
N MET A 262 -0.14 -11.61 1.06
CA MET A 262 -0.97 -10.44 1.32
C MET A 262 -0.60 -9.77 2.64
N VAL A 263 -0.40 -8.47 2.63
CA VAL A 263 -0.25 -7.65 3.84
C VAL A 263 -1.55 -6.93 4.13
N LEU A 264 -2.06 -7.06 5.36
CA LEU A 264 -3.24 -6.35 5.85
C LEU A 264 -2.81 -5.34 6.89
N SER A 265 -3.04 -4.04 6.62
CA SER A 265 -2.50 -2.95 7.41
C SER A 265 -3.53 -1.88 7.76
N SER A 266 -3.51 -1.44 9.02
CA SER A 266 -4.28 -0.28 9.49
C SER A 266 -3.66 1.02 9.00
N GLN A 267 -4.40 1.78 8.22
CA GLN A 267 -3.93 3.03 7.63
C GLN A 267 -3.89 4.21 8.62
N ARG A 268 -4.25 3.96 9.88
CA ARG A 268 -4.01 4.89 10.99
C ARG A 268 -2.59 4.79 11.55
N GLY A 269 -1.87 3.70 11.30
CA GLY A 269 -0.49 3.52 11.72
C GLY A 269 0.48 4.33 10.87
N ALA A 270 1.65 4.61 11.41
CA ALA A 270 2.73 5.26 10.69
C ALA A 270 3.33 4.29 9.67
N HIS A 271 3.25 4.64 8.39
CA HIS A 271 3.73 3.80 7.28
C HIS A 271 4.31 4.65 6.16
N CYS A 272 5.13 4.01 5.33
CA CYS A 272 5.63 4.59 4.08
C CYS A 272 6.03 3.47 3.10
N GLY A 273 6.27 3.83 1.84
CA GLY A 273 7.05 3.00 0.92
C GLY A 273 8.53 3.29 1.10
N HIS A 274 9.38 2.27 1.10
CA HIS A 274 10.84 2.47 1.02
C HIS A 274 11.22 2.89 -0.40
N PRO A 275 12.20 3.78 -0.60
CA PRO A 275 12.72 4.08 -1.93
C PRO A 275 13.20 2.83 -2.65
N GLN A 276 12.97 2.76 -3.95
CA GLN A 276 13.41 1.66 -4.80
C GLN A 276 14.77 1.95 -5.44
N HIS A 277 15.50 0.89 -5.78
CA HIS A 277 16.55 1.00 -6.77
C HIS A 277 15.96 1.42 -8.13
N PRO A 278 16.64 2.24 -8.96
CA PRO A 278 16.09 2.73 -10.24
C PRO A 278 15.59 1.64 -11.18
N GLN A 279 16.19 0.47 -11.14
CA GLN A 279 15.82 -0.68 -11.98
C GLN A 279 14.76 -1.58 -11.35
N ALA A 280 14.42 -1.38 -10.08
CA ALA A 280 13.46 -2.23 -9.38
C ALA A 280 12.05 -2.03 -9.94
N ARG A 281 11.29 -3.11 -9.96
CA ARG A 281 9.89 -3.16 -10.40
C ARG A 281 9.07 -3.87 -9.34
N ARG A 282 7.93 -3.33 -9.01
CA ARG A 282 7.00 -3.93 -8.03
C ARG A 282 5.56 -3.74 -8.50
N ALA A 283 4.80 -4.81 -8.44
CA ALA A 283 3.36 -4.79 -8.71
C ALA A 283 2.59 -5.27 -7.48
N VAL A 284 1.57 -4.52 -7.06
CA VAL A 284 0.75 -4.82 -5.87
C VAL A 284 -0.69 -4.46 -6.14
N LEU A 285 -1.60 -5.42 -5.92
CA LEU A 285 -3.04 -5.18 -5.94
C LEU A 285 -3.51 -4.77 -4.55
N VAL A 286 -4.21 -3.65 -4.45
CA VAL A 286 -4.60 -3.02 -3.19
C VAL A 286 -6.10 -2.88 -3.10
N ASN A 287 -6.71 -3.34 -2.00
CA ASN A 287 -8.09 -3.03 -1.63
C ASN A 287 -8.10 -2.00 -0.50
N MET A 288 -8.96 -1.02 -0.67
CA MET A 288 -9.11 0.12 0.25
C MET A 288 -10.55 0.27 0.73
#